data_088b64be03d68b90b84218207ca28282
#
_entry.id   088b64be03d68b90b84218207ca28282
#
_cell.length_a   1.000
_cell.length_b   1.000
_cell.length_c   1.000
_cell.angle_alpha   90.00
_cell.angle_beta   90.00
_cell.angle_gamma   90.00
#
_symmetry.space_group_name_H-M   'P 1'
#
loop_
_entity.id
_entity.type
_entity.pdbx_description
1 polymer ?
#
loop_
_entity_poly.entity_id
_entity_poly.type
_entity_poly.pdbx_seq_one_letter_code
_entity_poly.pdbx_strand_id
1 'polypeptide(L)'
;MEMILALAMKFWQWTVLIAVVIVAAIINFTDRRAKTKLKFYYKGMPTLQPVQIATKGKGFWKGIVMWLLSTRNWIVTEDWKYNIDGTEYVIPAGFQFDGASIPKFLRSFFSPVGVLMIGGLVHDYAYKYKTLLQKNKKDTMGELTQKRADEIFRDINIIVNGFYTM
;
A
#
# COMPACT_ATOMS: atom_id res chain seq x y z
N MET A 1 -7.67 33.36 -25.62
CA MET A 1 -6.53 32.82 -24.80
C MET A 1 -6.51 33.40 -23.41
N GLU A 2 -6.69 34.72 -23.24
CA GLU A 2 -6.71 35.42 -21.94
C GLU A 2 -7.84 34.97 -20.99
N MET A 3 -9.03 34.69 -21.51
CA MET A 3 -10.16 34.23 -20.72
C MET A 3 -9.92 32.81 -20.09
N ILE A 4 -9.25 31.93 -20.82
CA ILE A 4 -8.91 30.59 -20.31
C ILE A 4 -7.83 30.69 -19.23
N LEU A 5 -6.84 31.56 -19.41
CA LEU A 5 -5.81 31.85 -18.40
C LEU A 5 -6.42 32.46 -17.12
N ALA A 6 -7.37 33.39 -17.25
CA ALA A 6 -8.04 34.01 -16.12
C ALA A 6 -8.89 33.01 -15.34
N LEU A 7 -9.59 32.08 -16.03
CA LEU A 7 -10.32 30.97 -15.42
C LEU A 7 -9.37 29.99 -14.72
N ALA A 8 -8.26 29.65 -15.33
CA ALA A 8 -7.25 28.78 -14.74
C ALA A 8 -6.64 29.37 -13.46
N MET A 9 -6.37 30.68 -13.44
CA MET A 9 -5.89 31.37 -12.24
C MET A 9 -6.95 31.50 -11.14
N LYS A 10 -8.22 31.65 -11.49
CA LYS A 10 -9.32 31.71 -10.51
C LYS A 10 -9.58 30.35 -9.84
N PHE A 11 -9.36 29.26 -10.58
CA PHE A 11 -9.62 27.90 -10.12
C PHE A 11 -8.34 27.04 -10.14
N TRP A 12 -7.20 27.63 -9.82
CA TRP A 12 -5.88 26.96 -9.92
C TRP A 12 -5.83 25.61 -9.20
N GLN A 13 -6.56 25.47 -8.07
CA GLN A 13 -6.64 24.21 -7.33
C GLN A 13 -7.25 23.09 -8.17
N TRP A 14 -8.30 23.40 -8.92
CA TRP A 14 -8.96 22.44 -9.81
C TRP A 14 -8.09 22.14 -11.04
N THR A 15 -7.39 23.13 -11.53
CA THR A 15 -6.44 22.96 -12.66
C THR A 15 -5.29 22.03 -12.27
N VAL A 16 -4.74 22.20 -11.07
CA VAL A 16 -3.70 21.31 -10.52
C VAL A 16 -4.25 19.90 -10.30
N LEU A 17 -5.44 19.77 -9.72
CA LEU A 17 -6.07 18.46 -9.51
C LEU A 17 -6.29 17.72 -10.83
N ILE A 18 -6.85 18.39 -11.82
CA ILE A 18 -7.06 17.83 -13.16
C ILE A 18 -5.73 17.43 -13.80
N ALA A 19 -4.70 18.26 -13.72
CA ALA A 19 -3.38 17.93 -14.23
C ALA A 19 -2.79 16.69 -13.56
N VAL A 20 -2.90 16.57 -12.23
CA VAL A 20 -2.46 15.40 -11.48
C VAL A 20 -3.20 14.15 -11.92
N VAL A 21 -4.53 14.24 -12.09
CA VAL A 21 -5.36 13.10 -12.55
C VAL A 21 -4.97 12.68 -13.97
N ILE A 22 -4.75 13.65 -14.88
CA ILE A 22 -4.32 13.34 -16.26
C ILE A 22 -2.94 12.68 -16.26
N VAL A 23 -1.98 13.21 -15.51
CA VAL A 23 -0.63 12.63 -15.40
C VAL A 23 -0.70 11.22 -14.82
N ALA A 24 -1.46 11.02 -13.75
CA ALA A 24 -1.68 9.70 -13.17
C ALA A 24 -2.33 8.73 -14.15
N ALA A 25 -3.31 9.20 -14.94
CA ALA A 25 -3.96 8.40 -15.98
C ALA A 25 -2.98 8.00 -17.11
N ILE A 26 -2.11 8.94 -17.54
CA ILE A 26 -1.10 8.66 -18.56
C ILE A 26 -0.08 7.65 -18.04
N ILE A 27 0.43 7.84 -16.83
CA ILE A 27 1.37 6.91 -16.19
C ILE A 27 0.73 5.52 -16.09
N ASN A 28 -0.50 5.46 -15.61
CA ASN A 28 -1.24 4.21 -15.47
C ASN A 28 -1.48 3.52 -16.83
N PHE A 29 -1.78 4.29 -17.89
CA PHE A 29 -1.98 3.75 -19.23
C PHE A 29 -0.68 3.23 -19.85
N THR A 30 0.44 3.89 -19.62
CA THR A 30 1.75 3.44 -20.10
C THR A 30 2.27 2.23 -19.34
N ASP A 31 2.04 2.16 -18.03
CA ASP A 31 2.45 1.02 -17.17
C ASP A 31 1.63 -0.25 -17.43
N ARG A 32 0.36 -0.14 -17.89
CA ARG A 32 -0.46 -1.30 -18.27
C ARG A 32 0.17 -2.18 -19.37
N ARG A 33 1.11 -1.65 -20.15
CA ARG A 33 1.85 -2.41 -21.15
C ARG A 33 3.00 -3.23 -20.56
N ALA A 34 3.39 -2.97 -19.33
CA ALA A 34 4.36 -3.80 -18.63
C ALA A 34 3.70 -5.14 -18.26
N LYS A 35 3.97 -6.19 -19.05
CA LYS A 35 3.53 -7.55 -18.74
C LYS A 35 4.13 -7.93 -17.39
N THR A 36 3.26 -8.15 -16.41
CA THR A 36 3.68 -8.73 -15.13
C THR A 36 4.28 -10.10 -15.39
N LYS A 37 5.52 -10.31 -14.98
CA LYS A 37 6.19 -11.62 -15.07
C LYS A 37 5.90 -12.49 -13.85
N LEU A 38 5.39 -11.89 -12.78
CA LEU A 38 5.15 -12.53 -11.50
C LEU A 38 3.84 -13.32 -11.53
N LYS A 39 3.85 -14.54 -11.00
CA LYS A 39 2.65 -15.34 -10.76
C LYS A 39 2.32 -15.26 -9.28
N PHE A 40 1.22 -14.60 -8.93
CA PHE A 40 0.78 -14.41 -7.56
C PHE A 40 -0.57 -15.09 -7.31
N TYR A 41 -0.66 -15.82 -6.20
CA TYR A 41 -1.89 -16.49 -5.77
C TYR A 41 -1.98 -16.53 -4.24
N TYR A 42 -3.18 -16.37 -3.71
CA TYR A 42 -3.49 -16.55 -2.30
C TYR A 42 -4.86 -17.22 -2.13
N LYS A 43 -5.01 -18.01 -1.07
CA LYS A 43 -6.21 -18.83 -0.87
C LYS A 43 -7.36 -18.09 -0.15
N GLY A 44 -7.04 -17.10 0.65
CA GLY A 44 -8.01 -16.29 1.40
C GLY A 44 -7.41 -14.98 1.84
N MET A 45 -8.28 -14.02 2.18
CA MET A 45 -7.85 -12.70 2.66
C MET A 45 -7.15 -12.82 4.02
N PRO A 46 -6.14 -11.97 4.31
CA PRO A 46 -5.52 -11.94 5.63
C PRO A 46 -6.51 -11.46 6.69
N THR A 47 -6.50 -12.11 7.85
CA THR A 47 -7.28 -11.66 9.01
C THR A 47 -6.54 -10.55 9.72
N LEU A 48 -7.14 -9.36 9.73
CA LEU A 48 -6.52 -8.14 10.24
C LEU A 48 -7.31 -7.54 11.38
N GLN A 49 -6.61 -7.05 12.40
CA GLN A 49 -7.19 -6.33 13.52
C GLN A 49 -6.55 -4.95 13.65
N PRO A 50 -7.34 -3.86 13.84
CA PRO A 50 -6.77 -2.54 14.06
C PRO A 50 -6.09 -2.46 15.42
N VAL A 51 -4.91 -1.84 15.45
CA VAL A 51 -4.20 -1.57 16.69
C VAL A 51 -4.78 -0.32 17.34
N GLN A 52 -5.16 -0.43 18.62
CA GLN A 52 -5.71 0.71 19.36
C GLN A 52 -4.67 1.81 19.58
N ILE A 53 -5.06 3.06 19.27
CA ILE A 53 -4.27 4.23 19.62
C ILE A 53 -4.59 4.60 21.08
N ALA A 54 -3.69 4.28 22.01
CA ALA A 54 -3.87 4.55 23.43
C ALA A 54 -3.72 6.05 23.75
N THR A 55 -4.84 6.78 23.75
CA THR A 55 -4.90 8.21 24.12
C THR A 55 -5.26 8.45 25.58
N LYS A 56 -5.74 7.42 26.29
CA LYS A 56 -6.16 7.50 27.69
C LYS A 56 -5.00 7.97 28.61
N GLY A 57 -5.25 8.98 29.43
CA GLY A 57 -4.27 9.50 30.38
C GLY A 57 -3.20 10.46 29.82
N LYS A 58 -3.26 10.82 28.53
CA LYS A 58 -2.24 11.66 27.88
C LYS A 58 -2.55 13.15 27.84
N GLY A 59 -3.64 13.60 28.49
CA GLY A 59 -4.10 14.98 28.46
C GLY A 59 -4.73 15.39 27.13
N PHE A 60 -5.58 16.42 27.16
CA PHE A 60 -6.42 16.84 26.05
C PHE A 60 -5.61 17.16 24.77
N TRP A 61 -4.65 18.07 24.85
CA TRP A 61 -3.88 18.53 23.69
C TRP A 61 -3.02 17.42 23.09
N LYS A 62 -2.36 16.62 23.94
CA LYS A 62 -1.55 15.50 23.49
C LYS A 62 -2.41 14.38 22.86
N GLY A 63 -3.61 14.18 23.40
CA GLY A 63 -4.61 13.29 22.84
C GLY A 63 -5.03 13.71 21.43
N ILE A 64 -5.34 14.99 21.21
CA ILE A 64 -5.68 15.53 19.88
C ILE A 64 -4.52 15.38 18.91
N VAL A 65 -3.30 15.75 19.30
CA VAL A 65 -2.13 15.62 18.44
C VAL A 65 -1.89 14.16 18.06
N MET A 66 -2.01 13.24 19.01
CA MET A 66 -1.89 11.82 18.74
C MET A 66 -2.99 11.32 17.79
N TRP A 67 -4.22 11.74 18.00
CA TRP A 67 -5.33 11.37 17.13
C TRP A 67 -5.14 11.86 15.69
N LEU A 68 -4.66 13.09 15.52
CA LEU A 68 -4.41 13.68 14.20
C LEU A 68 -3.17 13.12 13.50
N LEU A 69 -2.10 12.83 14.25
CA LEU A 69 -0.79 12.48 13.70
C LEU A 69 -0.48 10.98 13.76
N SER A 70 -1.20 10.21 14.59
CA SER A 70 -0.94 8.78 14.70
C SER A 70 -1.28 8.03 13.42
N THR A 71 -0.41 7.14 13.02
CA THR A 71 -0.65 6.18 11.95
C THR A 71 -1.56 5.08 12.49
N ARG A 72 -2.57 4.70 11.73
CA ARG A 72 -3.41 3.55 12.08
C ARG A 72 -2.68 2.29 11.65
N ASN A 73 -2.24 1.51 12.62
CA ASN A 73 -1.58 0.24 12.36
C ASN A 73 -2.59 -0.90 12.40
N TRP A 74 -2.31 -1.91 11.63
CA TRP A 74 -3.03 -3.17 11.59
C TRP A 74 -2.11 -4.29 12.02
N ILE A 75 -2.66 -5.30 12.66
CA ILE A 75 -1.95 -6.51 13.03
C ILE A 75 -2.56 -7.70 12.32
N VAL A 76 -1.73 -8.55 11.75
CA VAL A 76 -2.14 -9.84 11.20
C VAL A 76 -2.41 -10.79 12.37
N THR A 77 -3.62 -11.34 12.45
CA THR A 77 -4.02 -12.19 13.60
C THR A 77 -3.70 -13.66 13.41
N GLU A 78 -3.59 -14.10 12.16
CA GLU A 78 -3.28 -15.49 11.80
C GLU A 78 -2.20 -15.54 10.73
N ASP A 79 -1.43 -16.62 10.68
CA ASP A 79 -0.43 -16.84 9.62
C ASP A 79 -1.09 -16.79 8.24
N TRP A 80 -0.79 -15.76 7.46
CA TRP A 80 -1.34 -15.60 6.12
C TRP A 80 -0.39 -16.16 5.06
N LYS A 81 -0.92 -17.07 4.24
CA LYS A 81 -0.16 -17.81 3.23
C LYS A 81 -0.48 -17.31 1.83
N TYR A 82 0.57 -17.14 1.02
CA TYR A 82 0.48 -16.73 -0.37
C TYR A 82 1.58 -17.39 -1.19
N ASN A 83 1.45 -17.35 -2.51
CA ASN A 83 2.39 -17.98 -3.43
C ASN A 83 2.92 -16.94 -4.42
N ILE A 84 4.22 -16.95 -4.63
CA ILE A 84 4.90 -16.20 -5.68
C ILE A 84 5.72 -17.18 -6.52
N ASP A 85 5.45 -17.24 -7.82
CA ASP A 85 6.17 -18.04 -8.79
C ASP A 85 6.33 -19.52 -8.40
N GLY A 86 5.28 -20.08 -7.76
CA GLY A 86 5.25 -21.47 -7.30
C GLY A 86 5.80 -21.70 -5.89
N THR A 87 6.45 -20.72 -5.28
CA THR A 87 6.95 -20.81 -3.90
C THR A 87 5.94 -20.27 -2.91
N GLU A 88 5.63 -21.03 -1.86
CA GLU A 88 4.69 -20.64 -0.81
C GLU A 88 5.41 -19.84 0.29
N TYR A 89 4.90 -18.63 0.53
CA TYR A 89 5.38 -17.70 1.55
C TYR A 89 4.34 -17.52 2.64
N VAL A 90 4.77 -17.01 3.79
CA VAL A 90 3.90 -16.73 4.93
C VAL A 90 4.24 -15.38 5.55
N ILE A 91 3.19 -14.62 5.86
CA ILE A 91 3.30 -13.49 6.79
C ILE A 91 2.78 -13.99 8.13
N PRO A 92 3.64 -14.04 9.18
CA PRO A 92 3.27 -14.62 10.46
C PRO A 92 2.26 -13.74 11.20
N ALA A 93 1.44 -14.39 12.03
CA ALA A 93 0.62 -13.71 13.01
C ALA A 93 1.48 -12.78 13.89
N GLY A 94 0.90 -11.64 14.29
CA GLY A 94 1.61 -10.61 15.03
C GLY A 94 2.37 -9.59 14.19
N PHE A 95 2.46 -9.76 12.87
CA PHE A 95 3.05 -8.74 12.02
C PHE A 95 2.19 -7.48 12.00
N GLN A 96 2.82 -6.34 12.30
CA GLN A 96 2.18 -5.03 12.28
C GLN A 96 2.65 -4.22 11.08
N PHE A 97 1.68 -3.59 10.39
CA PHE A 97 1.91 -2.72 9.25
C PHE A 97 0.92 -1.54 9.28
N ASP A 98 1.26 -0.47 8.61
CA ASP A 98 0.44 0.76 8.59
C ASP A 98 -0.48 0.86 7.36
N GLY A 99 -0.57 -0.20 6.58
CA GLY A 99 -1.28 -0.25 5.32
C GLY A 99 -0.45 0.28 4.16
N ALA A 100 -1.08 0.50 3.01
CA ALA A 100 -0.37 1.12 1.90
C ALA A 100 0.13 2.51 2.30
N SER A 101 1.40 2.80 2.01
CA SER A 101 2.05 4.08 2.33
C SER A 101 1.47 5.22 1.48
N ILE A 102 0.21 5.55 1.74
CA ILE A 102 -0.50 6.63 1.07
C ILE A 102 -0.24 7.93 1.83
N PRO A 103 0.19 9.01 1.15
CA PRO A 103 0.31 10.32 1.76
C PRO A 103 -0.97 10.72 2.51
N LYS A 104 -0.83 11.30 3.71
CA LYS A 104 -1.97 11.55 4.63
C LYS A 104 -3.12 12.31 3.99
N PHE A 105 -2.85 13.25 3.08
CA PHE A 105 -3.87 14.04 2.39
C PHE A 105 -4.67 13.22 1.35
N LEU A 106 -4.12 12.12 0.85
CA LEU A 106 -4.82 11.20 -0.06
C LEU A 106 -5.58 10.08 0.65
N ARG A 107 -5.36 9.87 1.95
CA ARG A 107 -6.05 8.81 2.73
C ARG A 107 -7.56 9.00 2.83
N SER A 108 -8.05 10.23 2.62
CA SER A 108 -9.49 10.51 2.55
C SER A 108 -10.13 9.97 1.26
N PHE A 109 -9.33 9.80 0.22
CA PHE A 109 -9.78 9.32 -1.09
C PHE A 109 -9.44 7.85 -1.31
N PHE A 110 -8.32 7.37 -0.72
CA PHE A 110 -7.85 6.00 -0.87
C PHE A 110 -7.79 5.31 0.48
N SER A 111 -8.55 4.24 0.64
CA SER A 111 -8.47 3.43 1.85
C SER A 111 -7.15 2.66 1.88
N PRO A 112 -6.32 2.80 2.92
CA PRO A 112 -5.08 2.03 3.05
C PRO A 112 -5.33 0.52 3.23
N VAL A 113 -6.56 0.13 3.52
CA VAL A 113 -7.01 -1.27 3.72
C VAL A 113 -7.88 -1.74 2.54
N GLY A 114 -7.98 -0.94 1.49
CA GLY A 114 -8.77 -1.25 0.30
C GLY A 114 -7.97 -2.01 -0.76
N VAL A 115 -8.01 -1.46 -1.95
CA VAL A 115 -7.48 -2.06 -3.18
C VAL A 115 -5.99 -2.43 -3.08
N LEU A 116 -5.18 -1.65 -2.35
CA LEU A 116 -3.73 -1.86 -2.23
C LEU A 116 -3.32 -2.74 -1.03
N MET A 117 -4.27 -3.30 -0.29
CA MET A 117 -4.01 -3.98 0.97
C MET A 117 -3.08 -5.19 0.82
N ILE A 118 -3.34 -6.05 -0.15
CA ILE A 118 -2.58 -7.29 -0.36
C ILE A 118 -1.13 -6.97 -0.77
N GLY A 119 -0.97 -6.10 -1.75
CA GLY A 119 0.35 -5.65 -2.19
C GLY A 119 1.09 -4.93 -1.07
N GLY A 120 0.40 -4.02 -0.35
CA GLY A 120 0.96 -3.27 0.78
C GLY A 120 1.44 -4.18 1.91
N LEU A 121 0.65 -5.19 2.28
CA LEU A 121 1.02 -6.15 3.32
C LEU A 121 2.32 -6.92 2.98
N VAL A 122 2.43 -7.40 1.75
CA VAL A 122 3.66 -8.09 1.28
C VAL A 122 4.84 -7.13 1.20
N HIS A 123 4.62 -5.92 0.68
CA HIS A 123 5.64 -4.88 0.57
C HIS A 123 6.18 -4.45 1.94
N ASP A 124 5.30 -4.15 2.90
CA ASP A 124 5.71 -3.73 4.24
C ASP A 124 6.49 -4.82 4.96
N TYR A 125 6.10 -6.09 4.75
CA TYR A 125 6.86 -7.22 5.27
C TYR A 125 8.25 -7.30 4.63
N ALA A 126 8.32 -7.24 3.29
CA ALA A 126 9.57 -7.28 2.55
C ALA A 126 10.49 -6.10 2.93
N TYR A 127 9.93 -4.92 3.10
CA TYR A 127 10.68 -3.70 3.46
C TYR A 127 11.26 -3.77 4.87
N LYS A 128 10.45 -4.26 5.84
CA LYS A 128 10.85 -4.36 7.24
C LYS A 128 11.93 -5.41 7.49
N TYR A 129 11.80 -6.56 6.83
CA TYR A 129 12.71 -7.69 7.06
C TYR A 129 13.72 -7.90 5.93
N LYS A 130 13.65 -7.14 4.85
CA LYS A 130 14.46 -7.26 3.64
C LYS A 130 14.43 -8.66 3.02
N THR A 131 13.34 -9.39 3.23
CA THR A 131 13.15 -10.74 2.72
C THR A 131 11.68 -11.14 2.80
N LEU A 132 11.32 -12.27 2.15
CA LEU A 132 10.04 -12.94 2.30
C LEU A 132 10.25 -14.29 2.97
N LEU A 133 9.42 -14.62 3.96
CA LEU A 133 9.51 -15.83 4.74
C LEU A 133 8.80 -16.97 4.02
N GLN A 134 9.52 -18.07 3.71
CA GLN A 134 8.92 -19.26 3.14
C GLN A 134 8.09 -20.02 4.19
N LYS A 135 7.14 -20.80 3.75
CA LYS A 135 6.18 -21.54 4.61
C LYS A 135 6.83 -22.42 5.66
N ASN A 136 7.97 -23.02 5.35
CA ASN A 136 8.72 -23.85 6.32
C ASN A 136 9.36 -23.02 7.45
N LYS A 137 9.22 -21.69 7.42
CA LYS A 137 9.75 -20.73 8.39
C LYS A 137 11.27 -20.80 8.63
N LYS A 138 11.99 -21.61 7.85
CA LYS A 138 13.44 -21.75 7.98
C LYS A 138 14.18 -21.06 6.85
N ASP A 139 13.58 -21.08 5.66
CA ASP A 139 14.18 -20.48 4.49
C ASP A 139 13.55 -19.12 4.20
N THR A 140 14.36 -18.24 3.67
CA THR A 140 13.94 -16.91 3.23
C THR A 140 14.28 -16.78 1.74
N MET A 141 13.65 -15.82 1.08
CA MET A 141 13.91 -15.52 -0.34
C MET A 141 15.32 -14.96 -0.59
N GLY A 142 16.16 -14.87 0.44
CA GLY A 142 17.40 -14.10 0.40
C GLY A 142 17.16 -12.60 0.61
N GLU A 143 18.22 -11.81 0.51
CA GLU A 143 18.11 -10.36 0.72
C GLU A 143 17.39 -9.69 -0.45
N LEU A 144 16.26 -9.05 -0.16
CA LEU A 144 15.47 -8.27 -1.11
C LEU A 144 15.92 -6.81 -1.12
N THR A 145 16.27 -6.31 -2.31
CA THR A 145 16.46 -4.87 -2.50
C THR A 145 15.12 -4.13 -2.46
N GLN A 146 15.14 -2.85 -2.08
CA GLN A 146 13.95 -1.98 -2.11
C GLN A 146 13.28 -2.01 -3.49
N LYS A 147 14.05 -1.85 -4.55
CA LYS A 147 13.56 -1.90 -5.93
C LYS A 147 12.77 -3.18 -6.21
N ARG A 148 13.28 -4.33 -5.74
CA ARG A 148 12.60 -5.61 -5.93
C ARG A 148 11.31 -5.72 -5.12
N ALA A 149 11.28 -5.17 -3.90
CA ALA A 149 10.06 -5.08 -3.10
C ALA A 149 8.99 -4.21 -3.77
N ASP A 150 9.38 -3.08 -4.36
CA ASP A 150 8.48 -2.19 -5.10
C ASP A 150 7.95 -2.86 -6.39
N GLU A 151 8.78 -3.60 -7.11
CA GLU A 151 8.36 -4.38 -8.28
C GLU A 151 7.32 -5.45 -7.88
N ILE A 152 7.56 -6.18 -6.80
CA ILE A 152 6.63 -7.19 -6.28
C ILE A 152 5.31 -6.52 -5.87
N PHE A 153 5.35 -5.39 -5.16
CA PHE A 153 4.18 -4.60 -4.79
C PHE A 153 3.34 -4.23 -6.01
N ARG A 154 3.98 -3.65 -7.03
CA ARG A 154 3.33 -3.27 -8.27
C ARG A 154 2.68 -4.47 -8.95
N ASP A 155 3.43 -5.55 -9.13
CA ASP A 155 2.97 -6.74 -9.84
C ASP A 155 1.81 -7.43 -9.11
N ILE A 156 1.86 -7.52 -7.78
CA ILE A 156 0.75 -8.03 -6.96
C ILE A 156 -0.50 -7.18 -7.17
N ASN A 157 -0.38 -5.85 -7.09
CA ASN A 157 -1.54 -4.97 -7.27
C ASN A 157 -2.14 -5.05 -8.67
N ILE A 158 -1.33 -5.21 -9.71
CA ILE A 158 -1.82 -5.46 -11.07
C ILE A 158 -2.61 -6.77 -11.13
N ILE A 159 -2.11 -7.84 -10.54
CA ILE A 159 -2.73 -9.18 -10.57
C ILE A 159 -4.03 -9.19 -9.76
N VAL A 160 -4.01 -8.64 -8.55
CA VAL A 160 -5.14 -8.71 -7.61
C VAL A 160 -6.26 -7.76 -8.01
N ASN A 161 -5.93 -6.56 -8.46
CA ASN A 161 -6.91 -5.50 -8.69
C ASN A 161 -7.24 -5.27 -10.16
N GLY A 162 -6.41 -5.74 -11.08
CA GLY A 162 -6.61 -5.60 -12.53
C GLY A 162 -6.58 -4.16 -13.06
N PHE A 163 -6.68 -3.16 -12.19
CA PHE A 163 -6.90 -1.75 -12.54
C PHE A 163 -5.89 -0.77 -11.99
N TYR A 164 -5.12 -1.11 -10.96
CA TYR A 164 -4.28 -0.16 -10.25
C TYR A 164 -2.82 -0.57 -10.26
N THR A 165 -2.11 0.18 -11.06
CA THR A 165 -0.67 0.35 -10.97
C THR A 165 -0.42 1.69 -10.31
N MET A 166 -0.15 1.75 -9.06
CA MET A 166 0.55 2.87 -8.44
C MET A 166 1.90 2.41 -7.98
#